data_4ccf71d62ab853137d9d791d8eaeacb3
#
_entry.id   4ccf71d62ab853137d9d791d8eaeacb3
#
_cell.length_a   1.000
_cell.length_b   1.000
_cell.length_c   1.000
_cell.angle_alpha   90.00
_cell.angle_beta   90.00
_cell.angle_gamma   90.00
#
_symmetry.space_group_name_H-M   'P 1'
#
loop_
_entity.id
_entity.type
_entity.pdbx_description
1 polymer ?
#
loop_
_entity_poly.entity_id
_entity_poly.type
_entity_poly.pdbx_seq_one_letter_code
_entity_poly.pdbx_strand_id
1 'polypeptide(L)'
;MVVDDHPMWRAGVARDLGERGFDVVATAADGAAALRIVPAASPDVVLMDLHFSTGGPTGAETTRRIIDTWPDIRVLVLSASGEHADVLAAVQAGASGYLVKSASVEELVDAVCRTAEGDVVFTAGLAGLVLGEYRRMALDSRTDLPRLTDRETDVLRQVAKGRTARQIAAHLGISHRTVENHVQSTLGKLQLHNRVELARYAIEHGLDAG
;
A
#
# COMPACT_ATOMS: atom_id res chain seq x y z
N MET A 1 -14.13 0.84 17.71
CA MET A 1 -14.98 1.89 17.11
C MET A 1 -15.67 1.36 15.87
N VAL A 2 -16.95 1.75 15.57
CA VAL A 2 -17.68 1.31 14.37
C VAL A 2 -18.01 2.52 13.49
N VAL A 3 -17.65 2.46 12.20
CA VAL A 3 -17.87 3.53 11.21
C VAL A 3 -18.66 2.99 10.04
N ASP A 4 -19.90 3.44 9.88
CA ASP A 4 -20.84 2.99 8.84
C ASP A 4 -21.96 4.02 8.68
N ASP A 5 -22.39 4.31 7.47
CA ASP A 5 -23.45 5.30 7.23
C ASP A 5 -24.86 4.71 7.43
N HIS A 6 -25.00 3.39 7.48
CA HIS A 6 -26.28 2.71 7.76
C HIS A 6 -26.58 2.64 9.26
N PRO A 7 -27.51 3.44 9.80
CA PRO A 7 -27.71 3.55 11.26
C PRO A 7 -28.07 2.23 11.94
N MET A 8 -28.92 1.42 11.29
CA MET A 8 -29.36 0.15 11.86
C MET A 8 -28.23 -0.88 11.91
N TRP A 9 -27.43 -0.95 10.86
CA TRP A 9 -26.29 -1.86 10.80
C TRP A 9 -25.22 -1.45 11.82
N ARG A 10 -24.87 -0.17 11.87
CA ARG A 10 -23.93 0.38 12.84
C ARG A 10 -24.34 0.12 14.28
N ALA A 11 -25.62 0.36 14.62
CA ALA A 11 -26.15 0.10 15.96
C ALA A 11 -26.21 -1.41 16.29
N GLY A 12 -26.54 -2.26 15.32
CA GLY A 12 -26.55 -3.70 15.46
C GLY A 12 -25.17 -4.26 15.79
N VAL A 13 -24.18 -3.91 14.98
CA VAL A 13 -22.77 -4.34 15.20
C VAL A 13 -22.23 -3.84 16.54
N ALA A 14 -22.49 -2.57 16.89
CA ALA A 14 -22.05 -2.03 18.17
C ALA A 14 -22.66 -2.78 19.36
N ARG A 15 -23.94 -3.13 19.30
CA ARG A 15 -24.62 -3.92 20.32
C ARG A 15 -24.05 -5.34 20.37
N ASP A 16 -23.96 -6.03 19.23
CA ASP A 16 -23.55 -7.42 19.16
C ASP A 16 -22.09 -7.61 19.67
N LEU A 17 -21.22 -6.64 19.41
CA LEU A 17 -19.89 -6.61 19.99
C LEU A 17 -19.92 -6.31 21.50
N GLY A 18 -20.73 -5.35 21.94
CA GLY A 18 -20.87 -5.04 23.37
C GLY A 18 -21.37 -6.24 24.19
N GLU A 19 -22.35 -6.99 23.67
CA GLU A 19 -22.87 -8.21 24.29
C GLU A 19 -21.80 -9.32 24.43
N ARG A 20 -20.73 -9.25 23.62
CA ARG A 20 -19.60 -10.19 23.64
C ARG A 20 -18.37 -9.65 24.40
N GLY A 21 -18.53 -8.55 25.10
CA GLY A 21 -17.52 -8.01 26.02
C GLY A 21 -16.54 -7.04 25.38
N PHE A 22 -16.78 -6.59 24.15
CA PHE A 22 -15.97 -5.51 23.56
C PHE A 22 -16.45 -4.16 24.07
N ASP A 23 -15.52 -3.27 24.37
CA ASP A 23 -15.80 -1.86 24.65
C ASP A 23 -15.95 -1.09 23.32
N VAL A 24 -17.15 -0.77 22.92
CA VAL A 24 -17.41 0.02 21.72
C VAL A 24 -17.31 1.51 22.09
N VAL A 25 -16.08 2.01 22.15
CA VAL A 25 -15.74 3.37 22.61
C VAL A 25 -16.39 4.49 21.79
N ALA A 26 -16.73 4.26 20.52
CA ALA A 26 -17.42 5.24 19.68
C ALA A 26 -18.07 4.63 18.45
N THR A 27 -19.01 5.38 17.84
CA THR A 27 -19.54 5.11 16.51
C THR A 27 -19.54 6.39 15.66
N ALA A 28 -19.39 6.27 14.34
CA ALA A 28 -19.44 7.38 13.41
C ALA A 28 -20.27 7.02 12.17
N ALA A 29 -20.89 8.02 11.56
CA ALA A 29 -21.73 7.84 10.39
C ALA A 29 -21.00 8.01 9.05
N ASP A 30 -19.78 8.55 9.08
CA ASP A 30 -18.95 8.82 7.90
C ASP A 30 -17.48 8.98 8.27
N GLY A 31 -16.62 9.04 7.26
CA GLY A 31 -15.18 9.18 7.45
C GLY A 31 -14.77 10.50 8.12
N ALA A 32 -15.45 11.60 7.82
CA ALA A 32 -15.15 12.90 8.43
C ALA A 32 -15.48 12.91 9.93
N ALA A 33 -16.58 12.29 10.33
CA ALA A 33 -16.94 12.09 11.73
C ALA A 33 -15.94 11.17 12.43
N ALA A 34 -15.54 10.07 11.78
CA ALA A 34 -14.54 9.15 12.32
C ALA A 34 -13.23 9.84 12.65
N LEU A 35 -12.68 10.62 11.70
CA LEU A 35 -11.42 11.36 11.90
C LEU A 35 -11.47 12.38 13.05
N ARG A 36 -12.65 12.97 13.33
CA ARG A 36 -12.81 13.87 14.47
C ARG A 36 -12.87 13.14 15.82
N ILE A 37 -13.41 11.92 15.83
CA ILE A 37 -13.69 11.15 17.05
C ILE A 37 -12.48 10.32 17.48
N VAL A 38 -11.72 9.75 16.54
CA VAL A 38 -10.57 8.87 16.79
C VAL A 38 -9.60 9.42 17.84
N PRO A 39 -9.18 10.71 17.83
CA PRO A 39 -8.21 11.19 18.80
C PRO A 39 -8.67 11.12 20.27
N ALA A 40 -9.96 11.30 20.49
CA ALA A 40 -10.55 11.27 21.84
C ALA A 40 -10.97 9.86 22.27
N ALA A 41 -11.40 9.04 21.31
CA ALA A 41 -11.87 7.69 21.56
C ALA A 41 -10.72 6.68 21.70
N SER A 42 -9.57 6.95 21.06
CA SER A 42 -8.38 6.09 21.04
C SER A 42 -8.70 4.60 20.90
N PRO A 43 -9.40 4.17 19.83
CA PRO A 43 -9.77 2.78 19.64
C PRO A 43 -8.55 1.92 19.27
N ASP A 44 -8.48 0.69 19.75
CA ASP A 44 -7.49 -0.29 19.27
C ASP A 44 -7.83 -0.73 17.82
N VAL A 45 -9.12 -0.92 17.55
CA VAL A 45 -9.63 -1.35 16.24
C VAL A 45 -10.75 -0.44 15.75
N VAL A 46 -10.68 -0.04 14.50
CA VAL A 46 -11.75 0.64 13.77
C VAL A 46 -12.36 -0.32 12.75
N LEU A 47 -13.66 -0.60 12.88
CA LEU A 47 -14.45 -1.24 11.84
C LEU A 47 -14.90 -0.17 10.86
N MET A 48 -14.46 -0.26 9.60
CA MET A 48 -14.62 0.80 8.62
C MET A 48 -15.42 0.33 7.41
N ASP A 49 -16.57 0.94 7.14
CA ASP A 49 -17.22 0.77 5.84
C ASP A 49 -16.43 1.46 4.73
N LEU A 50 -16.38 0.86 3.56
CA LEU A 50 -15.72 1.45 2.39
C LEU A 50 -16.55 2.52 1.70
N HIS A 51 -17.87 2.32 1.68
CA HIS A 51 -18.77 3.12 0.86
C HIS A 51 -19.74 3.91 1.74
N PHE A 52 -19.57 5.22 1.75
CA PHE A 52 -20.51 6.12 2.39
C PHE A 52 -21.41 6.79 1.34
N SER A 53 -22.70 6.84 1.58
CA SER A 53 -23.67 7.57 0.74
C SER A 53 -23.56 9.09 0.90
N THR A 54 -22.88 9.55 1.95
CA THR A 54 -22.63 10.98 2.24
C THR A 54 -21.37 11.47 1.53
N GLY A 55 -21.39 12.71 1.05
CA GLY A 55 -20.17 13.33 0.49
C GLY A 55 -19.07 13.48 1.55
N GLY A 56 -17.83 13.29 1.15
CA GLY A 56 -16.66 13.37 2.06
C GLY A 56 -15.61 12.33 1.72
N PRO A 57 -14.64 12.09 2.62
CA PRO A 57 -13.63 11.07 2.40
C PRO A 57 -14.26 9.67 2.40
N THR A 58 -13.85 8.85 1.44
CA THR A 58 -14.24 7.44 1.36
C THR A 58 -13.69 6.64 2.55
N GLY A 59 -14.17 5.41 2.75
CA GLY A 59 -13.64 4.53 3.78
C GLY A 59 -12.15 4.22 3.57
N ALA A 60 -11.71 4.03 2.32
CA ALA A 60 -10.29 3.82 2.00
C ALA A 60 -9.44 5.05 2.31
N GLU A 61 -9.89 6.26 1.92
CA GLU A 61 -9.18 7.51 2.26
C GLU A 61 -9.12 7.76 3.76
N THR A 62 -10.21 7.45 4.47
CA THR A 62 -10.30 7.56 5.93
C THR A 62 -9.36 6.58 6.61
N THR A 63 -9.33 5.33 6.14
CA THR A 63 -8.41 4.29 6.62
C THR A 63 -6.97 4.75 6.50
N ARG A 64 -6.55 5.22 5.32
CA ARG A 64 -5.20 5.73 5.10
C ARG A 64 -4.85 6.84 6.07
N ARG A 65 -5.72 7.86 6.23
CA ARG A 65 -5.48 8.97 7.16
C ARG A 65 -5.37 8.53 8.61
N ILE A 66 -6.17 7.55 9.04
CA ILE A 66 -6.10 6.99 10.39
C ILE A 66 -4.73 6.34 10.61
N ILE A 67 -4.31 5.45 9.71
CA ILE A 67 -3.06 4.71 9.84
C ILE A 67 -1.84 5.63 9.74
N ASP A 68 -1.85 6.61 8.83
CA ASP A 68 -0.76 7.58 8.68
C ASP A 68 -0.60 8.47 9.93
N THR A 69 -1.71 8.78 10.61
CA THR A 69 -1.69 9.69 11.77
C THR A 69 -1.56 8.95 13.11
N TRP A 70 -2.16 7.76 13.22
CA TRP A 70 -2.20 6.92 14.43
C TRP A 70 -1.83 5.47 14.09
N PRO A 71 -0.54 5.17 13.90
CA PRO A 71 -0.09 3.87 13.38
C PRO A 71 -0.37 2.67 14.30
N ASP A 72 -0.69 2.92 15.57
CA ASP A 72 -1.08 1.89 16.54
C ASP A 72 -2.53 1.43 16.35
N ILE A 73 -3.37 2.23 15.69
CA ILE A 73 -4.77 1.89 15.43
C ILE A 73 -4.84 0.92 14.26
N ARG A 74 -5.53 -0.20 14.45
CA ARG A 74 -5.79 -1.18 13.40
C ARG A 74 -7.13 -0.88 12.72
N VAL A 75 -7.19 -1.11 11.41
CA VAL A 75 -8.44 -0.90 10.66
C VAL A 75 -8.85 -2.21 10.00
N LEU A 76 -10.03 -2.72 10.39
CA LEU A 76 -10.71 -3.84 9.74
C LEU A 76 -11.82 -3.26 8.84
N VAL A 77 -11.66 -3.43 7.55
CA VAL A 77 -12.65 -2.97 6.57
C VAL A 77 -13.84 -3.93 6.53
N LEU A 78 -15.04 -3.37 6.51
CA LEU A 78 -16.30 -4.09 6.32
C LEU A 78 -16.97 -3.59 5.05
N SER A 79 -17.31 -4.47 4.11
CA SER A 79 -17.94 -4.09 2.85
C SER A 79 -19.15 -5.00 2.54
N ALA A 80 -20.13 -4.44 1.84
CA ALA A 80 -21.28 -5.21 1.37
C ALA A 80 -20.90 -6.25 0.31
N SER A 81 -19.79 -6.05 -0.42
CA SER A 81 -19.32 -6.93 -1.49
C SER A 81 -17.88 -7.39 -1.26
N GLY A 82 -17.52 -8.51 -1.89
CA GLY A 82 -16.12 -8.98 -1.99
C GLY A 82 -15.50 -8.62 -3.34
N GLU A 83 -15.92 -7.51 -3.95
CA GLU A 83 -15.40 -7.11 -5.26
C GLU A 83 -13.91 -6.82 -5.21
N HIS A 84 -13.22 -7.20 -6.28
CA HIS A 84 -11.76 -7.08 -6.38
C HIS A 84 -11.27 -5.63 -6.14
N ALA A 85 -12.00 -4.65 -6.68
CA ALA A 85 -11.65 -3.24 -6.54
C ALA A 85 -11.72 -2.76 -5.08
N ASP A 86 -12.71 -3.21 -4.32
CA ASP A 86 -12.92 -2.85 -2.91
C ASP A 86 -11.81 -3.44 -2.02
N VAL A 87 -11.49 -4.72 -2.23
CA VAL A 87 -10.40 -5.38 -1.52
C VAL A 87 -9.08 -4.69 -1.79
N LEU A 88 -8.82 -4.37 -3.05
CA LEU A 88 -7.63 -3.66 -3.47
C LEU A 88 -7.53 -2.26 -2.84
N ALA A 89 -8.61 -1.49 -2.85
CA ALA A 89 -8.67 -0.17 -2.22
C ALA A 89 -8.37 -0.24 -0.71
N ALA A 90 -8.90 -1.24 0.00
CA ALA A 90 -8.64 -1.46 1.42
C ALA A 90 -7.17 -1.79 1.68
N VAL A 91 -6.58 -2.71 0.90
CA VAL A 91 -5.17 -3.11 1.03
C VAL A 91 -4.24 -1.93 0.73
N GLN A 92 -4.49 -1.18 -0.33
CA GLN A 92 -3.71 0.01 -0.70
C GLN A 92 -3.82 1.14 0.33
N ALA A 93 -4.94 1.19 1.06
CA ALA A 93 -5.12 2.12 2.17
C ALA A 93 -4.39 1.68 3.45
N GLY A 94 -3.83 0.46 3.49
CA GLY A 94 -3.11 -0.10 4.64
C GLY A 94 -4.01 -0.82 5.65
N ALA A 95 -5.24 -1.19 5.28
CA ALA A 95 -6.13 -1.92 6.18
C ALA A 95 -5.50 -3.22 6.69
N SER A 96 -5.69 -3.51 7.99
CA SER A 96 -5.21 -4.73 8.63
C SER A 96 -6.06 -5.95 8.26
N GLY A 97 -7.25 -5.74 7.72
CA GLY A 97 -8.12 -6.82 7.28
C GLY A 97 -9.33 -6.37 6.48
N TYR A 98 -10.00 -7.35 5.89
CA TYR A 98 -11.21 -7.15 5.11
C TYR A 98 -12.20 -8.27 5.37
N LEU A 99 -13.43 -7.92 5.71
CA LEU A 99 -14.51 -8.84 5.93
C LEU A 99 -15.77 -8.37 5.18
N VAL A 100 -16.53 -9.29 4.61
CA VAL A 100 -17.83 -8.95 4.00
C VAL A 100 -18.90 -8.81 5.08
N LYS A 101 -19.82 -7.86 4.93
CA LYS A 101 -20.93 -7.61 5.90
C LYS A 101 -21.89 -8.79 6.02
N SER A 102 -21.86 -9.76 5.10
CA SER A 102 -22.61 -11.01 5.18
C SER A 102 -21.98 -12.08 6.06
N ALA A 103 -20.77 -11.81 6.61
CA ALA A 103 -20.14 -12.71 7.57
C ALA A 103 -20.98 -12.85 8.84
N SER A 104 -20.85 -14.00 9.51
CA SER A 104 -21.50 -14.23 10.80
C SER A 104 -20.92 -13.33 11.89
N VAL A 105 -21.65 -13.18 12.98
CA VAL A 105 -21.17 -12.40 14.13
C VAL A 105 -19.93 -13.05 14.76
N GLU A 106 -19.86 -14.38 14.73
CA GLU A 106 -18.73 -15.16 15.21
C GLU A 106 -17.47 -14.89 14.38
N GLU A 107 -17.60 -14.83 13.04
CA GLU A 107 -16.51 -14.47 12.14
C GLU A 107 -16.05 -13.02 12.34
N LEU A 108 -16.99 -12.10 12.60
CA LEU A 108 -16.67 -10.71 12.90
C LEU A 108 -15.88 -10.60 14.22
N VAL A 109 -16.30 -11.31 15.26
CA VAL A 109 -15.60 -11.33 16.56
C VAL A 109 -14.19 -11.89 16.43
N ASP A 110 -14.03 -13.03 15.75
CA ASP A 110 -12.70 -13.60 15.47
C ASP A 110 -11.82 -12.61 14.70
N ALA A 111 -12.38 -11.99 13.65
CA ALA A 111 -11.68 -11.00 12.85
C ALA A 111 -11.23 -9.77 13.68
N VAL A 112 -12.07 -9.27 14.59
CA VAL A 112 -11.73 -8.14 15.46
C VAL A 112 -10.60 -8.51 16.43
N CYS A 113 -10.68 -9.69 17.07
CA CYS A 113 -9.62 -10.16 18.00
C CYS A 113 -8.28 -10.29 17.27
N ARG A 114 -8.25 -10.97 16.15
CA ARG A 114 -7.02 -11.17 15.36
C ARG A 114 -6.46 -9.87 14.82
N THR A 115 -7.33 -8.96 14.37
CA THR A 115 -6.92 -7.62 13.95
C THR A 115 -6.26 -6.86 15.10
N ALA A 116 -6.83 -6.92 16.31
CA ALA A 116 -6.25 -6.28 17.51
C ALA A 116 -4.86 -6.86 17.86
N GLU A 117 -4.66 -8.15 17.66
CA GLU A 117 -3.35 -8.84 17.85
C GLU A 117 -2.33 -8.49 16.75
N GLY A 118 -2.77 -7.83 15.69
CA GLY A 118 -1.91 -7.43 14.57
C GLY A 118 -1.87 -8.44 13.42
N ASP A 119 -2.72 -9.46 13.48
CA ASP A 119 -2.88 -10.40 12.38
C ASP A 119 -3.55 -9.74 11.18
N VAL A 120 -3.15 -10.17 9.99
CA VAL A 120 -3.79 -9.78 8.74
C VAL A 120 -4.98 -10.69 8.48
N VAL A 121 -6.19 -10.12 8.44
CA VAL A 121 -7.44 -10.88 8.34
C VAL A 121 -8.10 -10.69 6.98
N PHE A 122 -8.12 -11.75 6.18
CA PHE A 122 -8.89 -11.80 4.94
C PHE A 122 -9.68 -13.10 4.88
N THR A 123 -10.94 -13.04 4.45
CA THR A 123 -11.70 -14.27 4.17
C THR A 123 -10.98 -15.11 3.09
N ALA A 124 -11.09 -16.43 3.18
CA ALA A 124 -10.30 -17.38 2.38
C ALA A 124 -10.34 -17.12 0.85
N GLY A 125 -11.46 -16.62 0.30
CA GLY A 125 -11.57 -16.25 -1.12
C GLY A 125 -10.79 -14.99 -1.52
N LEU A 126 -10.46 -14.11 -0.56
CA LEU A 126 -9.81 -12.82 -0.81
C LEU A 126 -8.28 -12.88 -0.67
N ALA A 127 -7.76 -13.86 0.07
CA ALA A 127 -6.31 -14.02 0.23
C ALA A 127 -5.58 -14.22 -1.10
N GLY A 128 -6.16 -14.94 -2.04
CA GLY A 128 -5.64 -15.10 -3.40
C GLY A 128 -5.59 -13.81 -4.21
N LEU A 129 -6.59 -12.96 -4.05
CA LEU A 129 -6.67 -11.64 -4.70
C LEU A 129 -5.60 -10.69 -4.16
N VAL A 130 -5.44 -10.64 -2.83
CA VAL A 130 -4.42 -9.83 -2.15
C VAL A 130 -3.02 -10.25 -2.56
N LEU A 131 -2.74 -11.56 -2.59
CA LEU A 131 -1.44 -12.09 -3.05
C LEU A 131 -1.17 -11.79 -4.53
N GLY A 132 -2.21 -11.88 -5.37
CA GLY A 132 -2.12 -11.53 -6.79
C GLY A 132 -1.74 -10.06 -6.98
N GLU A 133 -2.38 -9.17 -6.23
CA GLU A 133 -2.10 -7.72 -6.29
C GLU A 133 -0.76 -7.36 -5.67
N TYR A 134 -0.39 -7.98 -4.56
CA TYR A 134 0.95 -7.82 -3.98
C TYR A 134 2.06 -8.21 -4.97
N ARG A 135 1.85 -9.30 -5.72
CA ARG A 135 2.77 -9.70 -6.80
C ARG A 135 2.77 -8.68 -7.92
N ARG A 136 1.62 -8.12 -8.29
CA ARG A 136 1.52 -7.07 -9.31
C ARG A 136 2.20 -5.80 -8.86
N MET A 137 1.95 -5.32 -7.64
CA MET A 137 2.63 -4.17 -7.03
C MET A 137 4.15 -4.38 -6.91
N ALA A 138 4.59 -5.58 -6.54
CA ALA A 138 6.02 -5.93 -6.49
C ALA A 138 6.65 -6.02 -7.90
N LEU A 139 5.88 -6.35 -8.92
CA LEU A 139 6.31 -6.31 -10.32
C LEU A 139 6.27 -4.86 -10.86
N ASP A 140 5.24 -4.08 -10.51
CA ASP A 140 5.12 -2.68 -10.90
C ASP A 140 6.14 -1.79 -10.16
N SER A 141 6.46 -2.07 -8.90
CA SER A 141 7.60 -1.41 -8.23
C SER A 141 8.97 -1.81 -8.80
N ARG A 142 9.04 -2.92 -9.53
CA ARG A 142 10.19 -3.23 -10.41
C ARG A 142 10.16 -2.43 -11.72
N THR A 143 8.99 -1.91 -12.12
CA THR A 143 8.81 -1.03 -13.29
C THR A 143 8.79 0.46 -12.93
N ASP A 144 8.69 0.83 -11.66
CA ASP A 144 8.96 2.18 -11.14
C ASP A 144 10.45 2.44 -10.87
N LEU A 145 11.34 1.64 -11.47
CA LEU A 145 12.67 2.13 -11.79
C LEU A 145 12.47 3.37 -12.67
N PRO A 146 13.00 4.54 -12.29
CA PRO A 146 12.88 5.73 -13.09
C PRO A 146 13.28 5.36 -14.50
N ARG A 147 12.39 5.53 -15.47
CA ARG A 147 12.58 5.07 -16.86
C ARG A 147 13.84 5.72 -17.40
N LEU A 148 14.91 4.95 -17.43
CA LEU A 148 16.10 5.34 -18.14
C LEU A 148 15.78 5.40 -19.62
N THR A 149 16.24 6.43 -20.29
CA THR A 149 16.18 6.46 -21.76
C THR A 149 17.05 5.34 -22.34
N ASP A 150 16.79 4.94 -23.57
CA ASP A 150 17.60 3.92 -24.25
C ASP A 150 19.10 4.25 -24.18
N ARG A 151 19.48 5.53 -24.33
CA ARG A 151 20.86 5.99 -24.23
C ARG A 151 21.44 5.89 -22.83
N GLU A 152 20.67 6.20 -21.80
CA GLU A 152 21.08 6.01 -20.39
C GLU A 152 21.25 4.53 -20.07
N THR A 153 20.37 3.68 -20.59
CA THR A 153 20.48 2.22 -20.46
C THR A 153 21.71 1.68 -21.16
N ASP A 154 22.00 2.14 -22.39
CA ASP A 154 23.20 1.74 -23.12
C ASP A 154 24.48 2.14 -22.38
N VAL A 155 24.53 3.36 -21.84
CA VAL A 155 25.65 3.82 -21.03
C VAL A 155 25.78 2.99 -19.75
N LEU A 156 24.66 2.71 -19.07
CA LEU A 156 24.63 1.92 -17.85
C LEU A 156 25.17 0.49 -18.06
N ARG A 157 24.78 -0.18 -19.16
CA ARG A 157 25.32 -1.49 -19.54
C ARG A 157 26.85 -1.46 -19.70
N GLN A 158 27.39 -0.40 -20.27
CA GLN A 158 28.84 -0.27 -20.44
C GLN A 158 29.56 0.04 -19.12
N VAL A 159 28.89 0.74 -18.20
CA VAL A 159 29.40 0.96 -16.83
C VAL A 159 29.46 -0.36 -16.07
N ALA A 160 28.43 -1.21 -16.18
CA ALA A 160 28.41 -2.56 -15.59
C ALA A 160 29.60 -3.43 -16.07
N LYS A 161 29.98 -3.30 -17.34
CA LYS A 161 31.17 -3.98 -17.93
C LYS A 161 32.50 -3.37 -17.51
N GLY A 162 32.51 -2.41 -16.57
CA GLY A 162 33.74 -1.78 -16.04
C GLY A 162 34.43 -0.81 -17.01
N ARG A 163 33.78 -0.40 -18.10
CA ARG A 163 34.40 0.48 -19.11
C ARG A 163 34.52 1.92 -18.60
N THR A 164 35.62 2.58 -18.91
CA THR A 164 35.82 4.00 -18.63
C THR A 164 34.94 4.88 -19.53
N ALA A 165 34.67 6.12 -19.14
CA ALA A 165 33.87 7.05 -19.94
C ALA A 165 34.42 7.27 -21.36
N ARG A 166 35.73 7.24 -21.52
CA ARG A 166 36.39 7.30 -22.86
C ARG A 166 36.13 6.07 -23.71
N GLN A 167 36.17 4.88 -23.11
CA GLN A 167 35.85 3.62 -23.80
C GLN A 167 34.40 3.54 -24.19
N ILE A 168 33.50 4.02 -23.31
CA ILE A 168 32.06 4.11 -23.60
C ILE A 168 31.78 5.08 -24.74
N ALA A 169 32.42 6.24 -24.70
CA ALA A 169 32.33 7.25 -25.77
C ALA A 169 32.72 6.68 -27.13
N ALA A 170 33.86 6.00 -27.20
CA ALA A 170 34.33 5.33 -28.42
C ALA A 170 33.38 4.22 -28.88
N HIS A 171 32.84 3.44 -27.95
CA HIS A 171 31.93 2.32 -28.25
C HIS A 171 30.57 2.76 -28.77
N LEU A 172 30.00 3.84 -28.17
CA LEU A 172 28.68 4.35 -28.52
C LEU A 172 28.68 5.46 -29.58
N GLY A 173 29.85 5.87 -30.05
CA GLY A 173 30.00 6.92 -31.06
C GLY A 173 29.54 8.31 -30.57
N ILE A 174 29.76 8.63 -29.29
CA ILE A 174 29.37 9.91 -28.67
C ILE A 174 30.55 10.57 -27.96
N SER A 175 30.40 11.83 -27.56
CA SER A 175 31.47 12.53 -26.85
C SER A 175 31.63 12.01 -25.41
N HIS A 176 32.86 12.11 -24.87
CA HIS A 176 33.13 11.82 -23.45
C HIS A 176 32.21 12.62 -22.51
N ARG A 177 31.98 13.90 -22.79
CA ARG A 177 31.11 14.79 -22.04
C ARG A 177 29.66 14.31 -22.06
N THR A 178 29.20 13.77 -23.19
CA THR A 178 27.85 13.20 -23.33
C THR A 178 27.69 11.96 -22.45
N VAL A 179 28.70 11.09 -22.37
CA VAL A 179 28.70 9.93 -21.47
C VAL A 179 28.62 10.36 -20.01
N GLU A 180 29.40 11.36 -19.60
CA GLU A 180 29.37 11.88 -18.24
C GLU A 180 28.01 12.47 -17.89
N ASN A 181 27.37 13.20 -18.81
CA ASN A 181 26.03 13.72 -18.63
C ASN A 181 24.99 12.58 -18.44
N HIS A 182 25.08 11.52 -19.24
CA HIS A 182 24.20 10.37 -19.08
C HIS A 182 24.45 9.65 -17.74
N VAL A 183 25.70 9.49 -17.31
CA VAL A 183 26.03 8.91 -16.00
C VAL A 183 25.45 9.76 -14.87
N GLN A 184 25.61 11.08 -14.89
CA GLN A 184 25.04 11.98 -13.88
C GLN A 184 23.51 11.96 -13.88
N SER A 185 22.88 11.99 -15.05
CA SER A 185 21.42 11.86 -15.17
C SER A 185 20.93 10.53 -14.60
N THR A 186 21.61 9.43 -14.90
CA THR A 186 21.26 8.10 -14.39
C THR A 186 21.44 8.00 -12.88
N LEU A 187 22.55 8.53 -12.33
CA LEU A 187 22.77 8.62 -10.89
C LEU A 187 21.64 9.37 -10.19
N GLY A 188 21.25 10.54 -10.73
CA GLY A 188 20.13 11.33 -10.18
C GLY A 188 18.80 10.60 -10.25
N LYS A 189 18.48 9.94 -11.36
CA LYS A 189 17.24 9.17 -11.55
C LYS A 189 17.17 7.96 -10.62
N LEU A 190 18.29 7.27 -10.40
CA LEU A 190 18.38 6.08 -9.55
C LEU A 190 18.67 6.41 -8.08
N GLN A 191 18.81 7.70 -7.73
CA GLN A 191 19.18 8.18 -6.40
C GLN A 191 20.49 7.54 -5.88
N LEU A 192 21.44 7.31 -6.78
CA LEU A 192 22.77 6.77 -6.48
C LEU A 192 23.80 7.91 -6.42
N HIS A 193 24.86 7.73 -5.62
CA HIS A 193 25.81 8.81 -5.33
C HIS A 193 27.12 8.73 -6.12
N ASN A 194 27.46 7.53 -6.62
CA ASN A 194 28.72 7.34 -7.32
C ASN A 194 28.65 6.21 -8.36
N ARG A 195 29.68 6.16 -9.20
CA ARG A 195 29.79 5.20 -10.31
C ARG A 195 29.90 3.74 -9.85
N VAL A 196 30.41 3.48 -8.66
CA VAL A 196 30.53 2.12 -8.12
C VAL A 196 29.16 1.58 -7.76
N GLU A 197 28.33 2.41 -7.11
CA GLU A 197 26.93 2.08 -6.83
C GLU A 197 26.15 1.86 -8.12
N LEU A 198 26.40 2.67 -9.15
CA LEU A 198 25.78 2.53 -10.46
C LEU A 198 26.15 1.20 -11.14
N ALA A 199 27.43 0.80 -11.08
CA ALA A 199 27.87 -0.49 -11.62
C ALA A 199 27.24 -1.67 -10.87
N ARG A 200 27.24 -1.62 -9.53
CA ARG A 200 26.60 -2.64 -8.69
C ARG A 200 25.11 -2.77 -9.02
N TYR A 201 24.40 -1.66 -9.06
CA TYR A 201 23.00 -1.62 -9.45
C TYR A 201 22.73 -2.31 -10.78
N ALA A 202 23.55 -2.01 -11.80
CA ALA A 202 23.40 -2.60 -13.13
C ALA A 202 23.62 -4.11 -13.14
N ILE A 203 24.58 -4.62 -12.36
CA ILE A 203 24.85 -6.06 -12.21
C ILE A 203 23.70 -6.75 -11.48
N GLU A 204 23.23 -6.19 -10.36
CA GLU A 204 22.09 -6.72 -9.57
C GLU A 204 20.80 -6.81 -10.39
N HIS A 205 20.64 -5.95 -11.42
CA HIS A 205 19.48 -5.95 -12.32
C HIS A 205 19.75 -6.64 -13.67
N GLY A 206 20.87 -7.38 -13.81
CA GLY A 206 21.17 -8.21 -14.99
C GLY A 206 21.48 -7.42 -16.26
N LEU A 207 21.90 -6.16 -16.15
CA LEU A 207 22.22 -5.31 -17.29
C LEU A 207 23.63 -5.53 -17.83
N ASP A 208 24.44 -6.37 -17.20
CA ASP A 208 25.78 -6.77 -17.62
C ASP A 208 25.78 -7.89 -18.67
N ALA A 209 24.69 -8.66 -18.78
CA ALA A 209 24.56 -9.88 -19.58
C ALA A 209 24.01 -9.63 -21.00
N GLY A 210 24.23 -8.46 -21.61
CA GLY A 210 23.79 -8.13 -22.96
C GLY A 210 24.95 -7.76 -23.90
#